data_0970316e716d6073584201b4388a82df
#
_entry.id   0970316e716d6073584201b4388a82df
#
_cell.length_a   1.000
_cell.length_b   1.000
_cell.length_c   1.000
_cell.angle_alpha   90.00
_cell.angle_beta   90.00
_cell.angle_gamma   90.00
#
_symmetry.space_group_name_H-M   'P 1'
#
loop_
_entity.id
_entity.type
_entity.pdbx_description
1 polymer ?
#
loop_
_entity_poly.entity_id
_entity_poly.type
_entity_poly.pdbx_seq_one_letter_code
_entity_poly.pdbx_strand_id
1 'polypeptide(L)'
;APTLTTTLENQGFIQSSNGWVCYLPIPWNAPLGTETIEVQVGSYSYTMYLKITDGGFAHKDYSSQSQRAVPYIGQDDAPSKVRKLFTAAPNAIGWADAGFVQPFLNRISAKLTFGATEYVGRSYSQRSSNTGAGGRTSTNVILSTTRGELVIAPASGKVELAEDLGGDYGCTLVLDHGAGVRTIFYNLDDIEVKAGQQIKQG
;
A
#
# COMPACT_ATOMS: atom_id res chain seq x y z
N ALA A 1 5.54 -4.07 26.77
CA ALA A 1 5.04 -3.39 25.56
C ALA A 1 3.65 -2.84 25.81
N PRO A 2 3.25 -1.74 25.19
CA PRO A 2 1.86 -1.30 25.18
C PRO A 2 0.95 -2.33 24.51
N THR A 3 -0.34 -2.28 24.83
CA THR A 3 -1.39 -3.02 24.12
C THR A 3 -2.35 -2.06 23.45
N LEU A 4 -2.99 -2.49 22.36
CA LEU A 4 -3.90 -1.70 21.56
C LEU A 4 -5.23 -2.43 21.41
N THR A 5 -6.33 -1.70 21.59
CA THR A 5 -7.69 -2.14 21.29
C THR A 5 -8.33 -1.19 20.29
N THR A 6 -8.71 -1.69 19.12
CA THR A 6 -9.35 -0.97 18.01
C THR A 6 -9.98 -1.98 17.07
N THR A 7 -10.94 -1.55 16.23
CA THR A 7 -11.51 -2.39 15.16
C THR A 7 -10.62 -2.40 13.91
N LEU A 8 -9.66 -1.49 13.81
CA LEU A 8 -8.72 -1.44 12.69
C LEU A 8 -7.69 -2.58 12.78
N GLU A 9 -7.38 -3.17 11.64
CA GLU A 9 -6.30 -4.14 11.53
C GLU A 9 -4.97 -3.51 11.93
N ASN A 10 -4.14 -4.24 12.67
CA ASN A 10 -2.82 -3.78 13.07
C ASN A 10 -1.91 -4.96 13.41
N GLN A 11 -0.62 -4.72 13.46
CA GLN A 11 0.39 -5.71 13.82
C GLN A 11 0.95 -5.51 15.25
N GLY A 12 0.27 -4.71 16.05
CA GLY A 12 0.69 -4.38 17.41
C GLY A 12 1.82 -3.36 17.47
N PHE A 13 2.32 -3.15 18.67
CA PHE A 13 3.40 -2.20 18.92
C PHE A 13 4.77 -2.79 18.66
N ILE A 14 5.62 -2.01 18.02
CA ILE A 14 7.02 -2.32 17.76
C ILE A 14 7.88 -1.29 18.47
N GLN A 15 8.97 -1.75 19.07
CA GLN A 15 9.93 -0.87 19.71
C GLN A 15 10.72 -0.09 18.66
N SER A 16 10.84 1.22 18.87
CA SER A 16 11.66 2.13 18.09
C SER A 16 12.67 2.83 19.01
N SER A 17 13.60 3.61 18.44
CA SER A 17 14.56 4.41 19.21
C SER A 17 13.89 5.40 20.17
N ASN A 18 12.71 5.90 19.81
CA ASN A 18 11.98 6.95 20.54
C ASN A 18 10.74 6.42 21.30
N GLY A 19 10.62 5.09 21.46
CA GLY A 19 9.50 4.48 22.18
C GLY A 19 8.81 3.36 21.41
N TRP A 20 7.49 3.33 21.44
CA TRP A 20 6.69 2.29 20.82
C TRP A 20 5.84 2.88 19.69
N VAL A 21 5.80 2.22 18.55
CA VAL A 21 5.06 2.63 17.36
C VAL A 21 4.12 1.51 16.92
N CYS A 22 2.92 1.87 16.55
CA CYS A 22 1.96 0.98 15.88
C CYS A 22 1.34 1.73 14.69
N TYR A 23 1.31 1.08 13.52
CA TYR A 23 0.66 1.62 12.32
C TYR A 23 -0.73 1.04 12.18
N LEU A 24 -1.71 1.90 11.95
CA LEU A 24 -3.11 1.54 11.73
C LEU A 24 -3.46 1.83 10.26
N PRO A 25 -3.47 0.81 9.39
CA PRO A 25 -3.90 1.00 8.00
C PRO A 25 -5.39 1.32 7.95
N ILE A 26 -5.75 2.36 7.23
CA ILE A 26 -7.14 2.72 6.96
C ILE A 26 -7.47 2.23 5.55
N PRO A 27 -8.30 1.18 5.37
CA PRO A 27 -8.68 0.71 4.06
C PRO A 27 -9.55 1.74 3.33
N TRP A 28 -9.53 1.73 1.99
CA TRP A 28 -10.29 2.67 1.16
C TRP A 28 -11.81 2.62 1.43
N ASN A 29 -12.33 1.48 1.88
CA ASN A 29 -13.74 1.23 2.19
C ASN A 29 -14.02 1.22 3.71
N ALA A 30 -13.14 1.81 4.52
CA ALA A 30 -13.36 1.91 5.95
C ALA A 30 -14.71 2.60 6.24
N PRO A 31 -15.49 2.13 7.22
CA PRO A 31 -16.71 2.81 7.64
C PRO A 31 -16.40 4.25 8.04
N LEU A 32 -17.21 5.20 7.52
CA LEU A 32 -17.09 6.60 7.92
C LEU A 32 -17.60 6.78 9.35
N GLY A 33 -16.92 7.60 10.13
CA GLY A 33 -17.30 7.85 11.52
C GLY A 33 -16.12 8.06 12.44
N THR A 34 -16.35 7.82 13.72
CA THR A 34 -15.30 7.92 14.75
C THR A 34 -14.90 6.53 15.20
N GLU A 35 -13.65 6.20 15.01
CA GLU A 35 -13.01 5.00 15.54
C GLU A 35 -12.40 5.33 16.92
N THR A 36 -12.64 4.45 17.89
CA THR A 36 -12.04 4.56 19.22
C THR A 36 -10.80 3.69 19.28
N ILE A 37 -9.70 4.28 19.73
CA ILE A 37 -8.41 3.61 19.88
C ILE A 37 -8.02 3.68 21.34
N GLU A 38 -7.91 2.53 22.00
CA GLU A 38 -7.48 2.44 23.39
C GLU A 38 -6.06 1.88 23.46
N VAL A 39 -5.19 2.61 24.12
CA VAL A 39 -3.79 2.19 24.34
C VAL A 39 -3.57 2.02 25.84
N GLN A 40 -3.12 0.84 26.23
CA GLN A 40 -2.76 0.55 27.60
C GLN A 40 -1.24 0.42 27.77
N VAL A 41 -0.71 1.13 28.76
CA VAL A 41 0.72 1.09 29.13
C VAL A 41 0.82 0.84 30.64
N GLY A 42 1.13 -0.40 31.01
CA GLY A 42 1.10 -0.79 32.43
C GLY A 42 -0.29 -0.65 33.03
N SER A 43 -0.44 0.19 34.07
CA SER A 43 -1.71 0.52 34.71
C SER A 43 -2.43 1.72 34.09
N TYR A 44 -1.83 2.39 33.11
CA TYR A 44 -2.40 3.57 32.48
C TYR A 44 -3.12 3.20 31.20
N SER A 45 -4.30 3.79 30.99
CA SER A 45 -5.09 3.66 29.77
C SER A 45 -5.28 5.03 29.12
N TYR A 46 -5.14 5.09 27.79
CA TYR A 46 -5.33 6.29 26.98
C TYR A 46 -6.35 6.00 25.89
N THR A 47 -7.34 6.85 25.76
CA THR A 47 -8.33 6.75 24.69
C THR A 47 -8.11 7.88 23.68
N MET A 48 -8.02 7.52 22.42
CA MET A 48 -7.95 8.45 21.29
C MET A 48 -9.12 8.21 20.35
N TYR A 49 -9.53 9.26 19.64
CA TYR A 49 -10.60 9.21 18.67
C TYR A 49 -10.07 9.58 17.30
N LEU A 50 -10.19 8.64 16.35
CA LEU A 50 -9.81 8.84 14.96
C LEU A 50 -11.07 9.06 14.13
N LYS A 51 -11.20 10.23 13.51
CA LYS A 51 -12.31 10.52 12.59
C LYS A 51 -11.97 10.04 11.19
N ILE A 52 -12.70 9.02 10.72
CA ILE A 52 -12.61 8.52 9.35
C ILE A 52 -13.61 9.29 8.49
N THR A 53 -13.09 9.95 7.46
CA THR A 53 -13.87 10.76 6.52
C THR A 53 -13.77 10.21 5.10
N ASP A 54 -14.68 10.64 4.23
CA ASP A 54 -14.63 10.30 2.81
C ASP A 54 -13.30 10.78 2.21
N GLY A 55 -12.60 9.86 1.55
CA GLY A 55 -11.32 10.13 0.89
C GLY A 55 -11.45 10.89 -0.42
N GLY A 56 -12.67 11.11 -0.93
CA GLY A 56 -12.91 11.79 -2.22
C GLY A 56 -12.22 11.09 -3.39
N PHE A 57 -12.22 9.75 -3.40
CA PHE A 57 -11.51 8.96 -4.40
C PHE A 57 -12.03 9.17 -5.81
N ALA A 58 -11.12 9.22 -6.78
CA ALA A 58 -11.44 9.45 -8.17
C ALA A 58 -12.25 8.31 -8.80
N HIS A 59 -13.06 8.65 -9.81
CA HIS A 59 -13.76 7.70 -10.66
C HIS A 59 -13.25 7.81 -12.10
N LYS A 60 -13.07 6.66 -12.77
CA LYS A 60 -12.69 6.59 -14.19
C LYS A 60 -13.67 5.71 -14.95
N ASP A 61 -14.25 6.25 -16.00
CA ASP A 61 -15.16 5.54 -16.89
C ASP A 61 -14.45 5.20 -18.21
N TYR A 62 -14.57 3.94 -18.61
CA TYR A 62 -14.03 3.43 -19.87
C TYR A 62 -15.15 2.84 -20.72
N SER A 63 -15.10 3.05 -22.02
CA SER A 63 -16.07 2.45 -22.95
C SER A 63 -15.82 0.95 -23.14
N SER A 64 -14.58 0.50 -22.98
CA SER A 64 -14.19 -0.91 -23.12
C SER A 64 -13.09 -1.31 -22.15
N GLN A 65 -12.91 -2.62 -21.93
CA GLN A 65 -11.84 -3.17 -21.11
C GLN A 65 -10.43 -2.82 -21.60
N SER A 66 -10.26 -2.74 -22.93
CA SER A 66 -8.97 -2.42 -23.54
C SER A 66 -8.43 -1.02 -23.23
N GLN A 67 -9.31 -0.12 -22.76
CA GLN A 67 -8.92 1.24 -22.37
C GLN A 67 -8.44 1.35 -20.93
N ARG A 68 -8.63 0.32 -20.11
CA ARG A 68 -8.14 0.33 -18.73
C ARG A 68 -6.61 0.40 -18.67
N ALA A 69 -6.12 1.03 -17.62
CA ALA A 69 -4.71 0.88 -17.24
C ALA A 69 -4.46 -0.60 -16.89
N VAL A 70 -3.48 -1.23 -17.56
CA VAL A 70 -3.17 -2.65 -17.43
C VAL A 70 -1.67 -2.78 -17.09
N PRO A 71 -1.30 -3.77 -16.31
CA PRO A 71 -2.15 -4.66 -15.54
C PRO A 71 -2.59 -4.01 -14.22
N TYR A 72 -3.80 -4.30 -13.78
CA TYR A 72 -4.22 -4.00 -12.42
C TYR A 72 -3.90 -5.21 -11.54
N ILE A 73 -3.09 -4.99 -10.53
CA ILE A 73 -2.77 -6.01 -9.52
C ILE A 73 -3.30 -5.50 -8.19
N GLY A 74 -4.48 -5.94 -7.82
CA GLY A 74 -5.04 -5.67 -6.50
C GLY A 74 -4.34 -6.50 -5.43
N GLN A 75 -4.62 -6.19 -4.16
CA GLN A 75 -4.07 -6.95 -3.03
C GLN A 75 -4.49 -8.43 -3.11
N ASP A 76 -5.74 -8.69 -3.48
CA ASP A 76 -6.27 -10.05 -3.61
C ASP A 76 -5.70 -10.81 -4.82
N ASP A 77 -5.24 -10.08 -5.83
CA ASP A 77 -4.62 -10.63 -7.04
C ASP A 77 -3.10 -10.82 -6.89
N ALA A 78 -2.51 -10.41 -5.77
CA ALA A 78 -1.06 -10.52 -5.55
C ALA A 78 -0.60 -11.98 -5.63
N PRO A 79 0.58 -12.26 -6.23
CA PRO A 79 1.10 -13.61 -6.35
C PRO A 79 1.35 -14.23 -4.99
N SER A 80 1.24 -15.56 -4.88
CA SER A 80 1.33 -16.29 -3.62
C SER A 80 2.61 -16.00 -2.82
N LYS A 81 3.72 -15.76 -3.50
CA LYS A 81 4.99 -15.38 -2.87
C LYS A 81 4.87 -14.02 -2.15
N VAL A 82 4.24 -13.04 -2.78
CA VAL A 82 4.01 -11.70 -2.19
C VAL A 82 2.98 -11.77 -1.07
N ARG A 83 1.87 -12.48 -1.27
CA ARG A 83 0.83 -12.63 -0.22
C ARG A 83 1.34 -13.22 1.08
N LYS A 84 2.28 -14.17 1.00
CA LYS A 84 2.92 -14.74 2.20
C LYS A 84 3.66 -13.70 3.04
N LEU A 85 4.18 -12.64 2.41
CA LEU A 85 4.88 -11.57 3.11
C LEU A 85 3.92 -10.67 3.90
N PHE A 86 2.64 -10.55 3.50
CA PHE A 86 1.66 -9.74 4.24
C PHE A 86 1.38 -10.25 5.65
N THR A 87 1.53 -11.55 5.87
CA THR A 87 1.33 -12.20 7.18
C THR A 87 2.63 -12.45 7.94
N ALA A 88 3.78 -12.07 7.37
CA ALA A 88 5.06 -12.21 8.04
C ALA A 88 5.15 -11.28 9.25
N ALA A 89 5.79 -11.76 10.31
CA ALA A 89 5.99 -10.96 11.52
C ALA A 89 6.73 -9.66 11.21
N PRO A 90 6.32 -8.52 11.80
CA PRO A 90 6.94 -7.24 11.54
C PRO A 90 8.38 -7.20 12.08
N ASN A 91 9.29 -6.64 11.31
CA ASN A 91 10.67 -6.37 11.72
C ASN A 91 10.77 -5.03 12.46
N ALA A 92 11.93 -4.77 13.05
CA ALA A 92 12.25 -3.45 13.61
C ALA A 92 12.20 -2.37 12.52
N ILE A 93 11.88 -1.14 12.93
CA ILE A 93 11.76 0.00 12.01
C ILE A 93 13.13 0.39 11.46
N GLY A 94 13.28 0.38 10.13
CA GLY A 94 14.51 0.79 9.44
C GLY A 94 14.50 2.22 8.88
N TRP A 95 13.35 2.94 8.96
CA TRP A 95 13.13 4.21 8.26
C TRP A 95 12.66 5.36 9.17
N ALA A 96 12.61 5.16 10.47
CA ALA A 96 11.86 5.94 11.46
C ALA A 96 12.03 7.46 11.41
N ASP A 97 13.16 7.98 10.96
CA ASP A 97 13.46 9.41 11.10
C ASP A 97 13.38 10.19 9.77
N ALA A 98 13.39 9.52 8.63
CA ALA A 98 13.47 10.16 7.31
C ALA A 98 12.11 10.22 6.57
N GLY A 99 11.12 9.41 6.98
CA GLY A 99 9.86 9.25 6.25
C GLY A 99 10.05 8.58 4.89
N PHE A 100 9.06 8.72 4.02
CA PHE A 100 9.07 8.16 2.67
C PHE A 100 9.28 9.26 1.64
N VAL A 101 10.07 8.98 0.60
CA VAL A 101 10.23 9.84 -0.58
C VAL A 101 9.56 9.20 -1.80
N GLN A 102 9.30 9.99 -2.82
CA GLN A 102 8.84 9.47 -4.11
C GLN A 102 9.90 8.53 -4.68
N PRO A 103 9.50 7.37 -5.25
CA PRO A 103 10.45 6.39 -5.79
C PRO A 103 11.05 6.79 -7.15
N PHE A 104 10.91 8.05 -7.56
CA PHE A 104 11.45 8.62 -8.79
C PHE A 104 12.09 9.98 -8.53
N LEU A 105 13.19 10.25 -9.20
CA LEU A 105 13.87 11.56 -9.14
C LEU A 105 13.06 12.65 -9.85
N ASN A 106 12.37 12.27 -10.92
CA ASN A 106 11.50 13.17 -11.68
C ASN A 106 10.04 13.06 -11.20
N ARG A 107 9.25 14.12 -11.44
CA ARG A 107 7.82 14.09 -11.15
C ARG A 107 7.11 13.15 -12.13
N ILE A 108 6.61 12.04 -11.64
CA ILE A 108 5.83 11.05 -12.41
C ILE A 108 4.34 11.23 -12.10
N SER A 109 3.49 11.18 -13.12
CA SER A 109 2.05 11.23 -12.96
C SER A 109 1.47 9.83 -12.70
N ALA A 110 0.46 9.75 -11.84
CA ALA A 110 -0.29 8.52 -11.66
C ALA A 110 -1.37 8.37 -12.74
N LYS A 111 -1.41 7.22 -13.39
CA LYS A 111 -2.54 6.81 -14.26
C LYS A 111 -3.74 6.42 -13.42
N LEU A 112 -3.50 5.77 -12.28
CA LEU A 112 -4.50 5.32 -11.34
C LEU A 112 -3.97 5.52 -9.93
N THR A 113 -4.79 6.11 -9.07
CA THR A 113 -4.43 6.37 -7.66
C THR A 113 -5.09 5.34 -6.74
N PHE A 114 -4.57 5.18 -5.52
CA PHE A 114 -5.22 4.39 -4.48
C PHE A 114 -6.66 4.87 -4.26
N GLY A 115 -7.59 3.93 -4.08
CA GLY A 115 -9.01 4.20 -3.88
C GLY A 115 -9.78 4.59 -5.15
N ALA A 116 -9.10 4.86 -6.28
CA ALA A 116 -9.78 5.19 -7.53
C ALA A 116 -10.58 3.99 -8.04
N THR A 117 -11.81 4.24 -8.47
CA THR A 117 -12.70 3.19 -9.00
C THR A 117 -12.84 3.32 -10.51
N GLU A 118 -12.53 2.24 -11.22
CA GLU A 118 -12.66 2.12 -12.66
C GLU A 118 -13.96 1.38 -13.00
N TYR A 119 -14.68 1.91 -13.97
CA TYR A 119 -15.92 1.32 -14.49
C TYR A 119 -15.81 1.12 -16.00
N VAL A 120 -16.40 0.06 -16.51
CA VAL A 120 -16.41 -0.26 -17.95
C VAL A 120 -17.82 -0.38 -18.47
N GLY A 121 -18.09 0.26 -19.60
CA GLY A 121 -19.37 0.17 -20.33
C GLY A 121 -20.54 0.95 -19.72
N ARG A 122 -20.32 1.67 -18.59
CA ARG A 122 -21.32 2.56 -17.97
C ARG A 122 -20.66 3.76 -17.35
N SER A 123 -21.20 4.94 -17.53
CA SER A 123 -20.71 6.13 -16.83
C SER A 123 -21.14 6.12 -15.37
N TYR A 124 -20.36 6.77 -14.52
CA TYR A 124 -20.65 6.92 -13.08
C TYR A 124 -22.07 7.50 -12.85
N SER A 125 -22.47 8.48 -13.64
CA SER A 125 -23.79 9.14 -13.55
C SER A 125 -24.98 8.22 -13.86
N GLN A 126 -24.76 7.10 -14.56
CA GLN A 126 -25.81 6.13 -14.93
C GLN A 126 -25.97 4.99 -13.94
N ARG A 127 -25.25 5.02 -12.82
CA ARG A 127 -25.32 3.98 -11.81
C ARG A 127 -26.38 4.30 -10.80
N SER A 128 -27.33 3.41 -10.69
CA SER A 128 -28.24 3.38 -9.55
C SER A 128 -27.46 2.95 -8.31
N SER A 129 -27.67 3.62 -7.19
CA SER A 129 -27.06 3.33 -5.90
C SER A 129 -27.26 1.89 -5.40
N ASN A 130 -28.14 1.11 -6.03
CA ASN A 130 -28.53 -0.24 -5.62
C ASN A 130 -28.06 -1.36 -6.57
N THR A 131 -27.50 -1.04 -7.72
CA THR A 131 -26.94 -2.06 -8.58
C THR A 131 -25.44 -2.09 -8.38
N GLY A 132 -24.94 -3.09 -7.68
CA GLY A 132 -23.52 -3.39 -7.57
C GLY A 132 -22.86 -3.59 -8.94
N ALA A 133 -22.94 -2.57 -9.78
CA ALA A 133 -22.33 -2.52 -11.09
C ALA A 133 -20.83 -2.40 -10.88
N GLY A 134 -20.19 -3.54 -10.85
CA GLY A 134 -18.84 -3.87 -10.61
C GLY A 134 -17.79 -2.86 -11.08
N GLY A 135 -17.64 -1.77 -10.34
CA GLY A 135 -16.44 -0.96 -10.39
C GLY A 135 -15.29 -1.74 -9.77
N ARG A 136 -14.11 -1.59 -10.31
CA ARG A 136 -12.89 -2.15 -9.75
C ARG A 136 -12.12 -1.05 -9.03
N THR A 137 -12.01 -1.14 -7.72
CA THR A 137 -11.29 -0.14 -6.91
C THR A 137 -9.82 -0.49 -6.81
N SER A 138 -8.97 0.48 -7.05
CA SER A 138 -7.52 0.31 -6.97
C SER A 138 -7.04 0.33 -5.53
N THR A 139 -6.32 -0.71 -5.13
CA THR A 139 -5.59 -0.79 -3.85
C THR A 139 -4.11 -0.43 -4.01
N ASN A 140 -3.69 -0.05 -5.21
CA ASN A 140 -2.31 0.37 -5.52
C ASN A 140 -2.30 1.64 -6.37
N VAL A 141 -1.11 2.12 -6.68
CA VAL A 141 -0.89 3.29 -7.56
C VAL A 141 -0.25 2.79 -8.85
N ILE A 142 -0.85 3.15 -10.01
CA ILE A 142 -0.26 2.89 -11.32
C ILE A 142 0.40 4.16 -11.81
N LEU A 143 1.72 4.10 -11.98
CA LEU A 143 2.52 5.23 -12.38
C LEU A 143 2.78 5.22 -13.89
N SER A 144 2.79 6.42 -14.49
CA SER A 144 3.07 6.63 -15.91
C SER A 144 4.54 6.88 -16.10
N THR A 145 5.30 5.85 -16.40
CA THR A 145 6.76 5.91 -16.58
C THR A 145 7.16 5.34 -17.94
N THR A 146 8.37 5.61 -18.36
CA THR A 146 9.01 5.00 -19.54
C THR A 146 9.89 3.84 -19.12
N ARG A 147 10.09 2.89 -20.04
CA ARG A 147 11.02 1.78 -19.81
C ARG A 147 12.42 2.30 -19.53
N GLY A 148 13.08 1.75 -18.49
CA GLY A 148 14.41 2.17 -18.06
C GLY A 148 14.43 3.41 -17.16
N GLU A 149 13.27 3.94 -16.77
CA GLU A 149 13.23 5.01 -15.75
C GLU A 149 13.77 4.50 -14.42
N LEU A 150 14.68 5.26 -13.81
CA LEU A 150 15.31 4.86 -12.54
C LEU A 150 14.31 4.91 -11.40
N VAL A 151 14.20 3.80 -10.67
CA VAL A 151 13.40 3.67 -9.45
C VAL A 151 14.34 3.62 -8.25
N ILE A 152 14.12 4.51 -7.29
CA ILE A 152 14.89 4.57 -6.05
C ILE A 152 14.09 4.01 -4.88
N ALA A 153 14.77 3.59 -3.83
CA ALA A 153 14.13 3.10 -2.61
C ALA A 153 13.41 4.24 -1.88
N PRO A 154 12.08 4.16 -1.68
CA PRO A 154 11.31 5.24 -1.05
C PRO A 154 11.64 5.40 0.44
N ALA A 155 12.18 4.40 1.08
CA ALA A 155 12.69 4.41 2.45
C ALA A 155 13.77 3.33 2.62
N SER A 156 14.57 3.45 3.66
CA SER A 156 15.52 2.41 4.04
C SER A 156 14.79 1.13 4.45
N GLY A 157 15.42 -0.02 4.26
CA GLY A 157 14.80 -1.30 4.58
C GLY A 157 15.62 -2.50 4.11
N LYS A 158 14.94 -3.64 4.03
CA LYS A 158 15.51 -4.91 3.57
C LYS A 158 14.74 -5.43 2.38
N VAL A 159 15.44 -5.94 1.38
CA VAL A 159 14.81 -6.63 0.24
C VAL A 159 14.29 -7.99 0.70
N GLU A 160 12.97 -8.19 0.64
CA GLU A 160 12.33 -9.48 0.95
C GLU A 160 12.17 -10.36 -0.30
N LEU A 161 11.89 -9.73 -1.45
CA LEU A 161 11.74 -10.40 -2.74
C LEU A 161 12.36 -9.55 -3.84
N ALA A 162 13.08 -10.20 -4.77
CA ALA A 162 13.62 -9.59 -5.98
C ALA A 162 13.65 -10.68 -7.07
N GLU A 163 12.56 -10.84 -7.82
CA GLU A 163 12.38 -11.93 -8.79
C GLU A 163 11.50 -11.48 -9.97
N ASP A 164 11.72 -12.08 -11.14
CA ASP A 164 10.72 -12.06 -12.22
C ASP A 164 9.65 -13.11 -11.93
N LEU A 165 8.44 -12.64 -11.62
CA LEU A 165 7.27 -13.49 -11.36
C LEU A 165 6.49 -13.80 -12.65
N GLY A 166 6.87 -13.21 -13.77
CA GLY A 166 6.25 -13.40 -15.07
C GLY A 166 4.84 -12.82 -15.18
N GLY A 167 4.23 -13.00 -16.35
CA GLY A 167 2.85 -12.56 -16.63
C GLY A 167 2.63 -11.08 -16.33
N ASP A 168 1.54 -10.76 -15.64
CA ASP A 168 1.15 -9.38 -15.31
C ASP A 168 2.00 -8.76 -14.19
N TYR A 169 2.81 -9.55 -13.50
CA TYR A 169 3.63 -9.08 -12.38
C TYR A 169 5.03 -8.62 -12.79
N GLY A 170 5.61 -9.28 -13.81
CA GLY A 170 6.97 -8.99 -14.28
C GLY A 170 8.01 -9.06 -13.18
N CYS A 171 9.10 -8.33 -13.36
CA CYS A 171 10.11 -8.18 -12.32
C CYS A 171 9.50 -7.46 -11.11
N THR A 172 9.48 -8.18 -9.99
CA THR A 172 8.81 -7.77 -8.75
C THR A 172 9.82 -7.59 -7.63
N LEU A 173 9.76 -6.44 -6.97
CA LEU A 173 10.59 -6.09 -5.82
C LEU A 173 9.71 -5.83 -4.61
N VAL A 174 10.02 -6.47 -3.47
CA VAL A 174 9.40 -6.18 -2.18
C VAL A 174 10.45 -5.71 -1.19
N LEU A 175 10.21 -4.54 -0.63
CA LEU A 175 11.04 -3.91 0.39
C LEU A 175 10.30 -3.92 1.72
N ASP A 176 10.88 -4.53 2.74
CA ASP A 176 10.41 -4.45 4.12
C ASP A 176 11.08 -3.26 4.81
N HIS A 177 10.28 -2.28 5.21
CA HIS A 177 10.75 -1.10 5.93
C HIS A 177 10.66 -1.27 7.46
N GLY A 178 10.14 -2.41 7.92
CA GLY A 178 9.86 -2.67 9.32
C GLY A 178 8.45 -2.24 9.73
N ALA A 179 8.06 -2.60 10.94
CA ALA A 179 6.74 -2.30 11.50
C ALA A 179 5.54 -2.81 10.65
N GLY A 180 5.75 -3.83 9.81
CA GLY A 180 4.74 -4.32 8.88
C GLY A 180 4.54 -3.46 7.64
N VAL A 181 5.32 -2.40 7.46
CA VAL A 181 5.23 -1.51 6.29
C VAL A 181 6.12 -2.01 5.17
N ARG A 182 5.56 -2.24 4.01
CA ARG A 182 6.25 -2.74 2.81
C ARG A 182 5.97 -1.88 1.60
N THR A 183 6.97 -1.72 0.74
CA THR A 183 6.79 -1.22 -0.62
C THR A 183 6.92 -2.35 -1.61
N ILE A 184 5.96 -2.44 -2.53
CA ILE A 184 5.95 -3.46 -3.58
C ILE A 184 5.96 -2.75 -4.93
N PHE A 185 6.94 -3.10 -5.75
CA PHE A 185 7.03 -2.67 -7.15
C PHE A 185 6.78 -3.87 -8.06
N TYR A 186 5.88 -3.69 -9.01
CA TYR A 186 5.61 -4.64 -10.09
C TYR A 186 6.04 -4.06 -11.44
N ASN A 187 6.31 -4.93 -12.38
CA ASN A 187 6.65 -4.57 -13.76
C ASN A 187 7.89 -3.66 -13.86
N LEU A 188 8.88 -3.90 -13.03
CA LEU A 188 10.21 -3.32 -13.23
C LEU A 188 10.85 -3.92 -14.48
N ASP A 189 11.69 -3.14 -15.16
CA ASP A 189 12.45 -3.63 -16.33
C ASP A 189 13.59 -4.53 -15.88
N ASP A 190 14.28 -4.13 -14.81
CA ASP A 190 15.36 -4.88 -14.17
C ASP A 190 15.40 -4.61 -12.67
N ILE A 191 16.09 -5.46 -11.90
CA ILE A 191 16.27 -5.33 -10.45
C ILE A 191 17.76 -5.47 -10.11
N GLU A 192 18.36 -4.37 -9.66
CA GLU A 192 19.80 -4.31 -9.34
C GLU A 192 20.14 -4.81 -7.93
N VAL A 193 19.14 -5.15 -7.11
CA VAL A 193 19.31 -5.59 -5.73
C VAL A 193 18.89 -7.05 -5.56
N LYS A 194 19.29 -7.68 -4.45
CA LYS A 194 19.01 -9.11 -4.18
C LYS A 194 18.26 -9.28 -2.86
N ALA A 195 17.43 -10.33 -2.78
CA ALA A 195 16.78 -10.72 -1.55
C ALA A 195 17.77 -10.86 -0.40
N GLY A 196 17.43 -10.33 0.76
CA GLY A 196 18.28 -10.26 1.95
C GLY A 196 19.16 -9.00 2.04
N GLN A 197 19.32 -8.23 0.97
CA GLN A 197 20.15 -7.02 0.96
C GLN A 197 19.50 -5.92 1.80
N GLN A 198 20.32 -5.21 2.61
CA GLN A 198 19.94 -3.96 3.25
C GLN A 198 20.12 -2.82 2.26
N ILE A 199 19.12 -1.95 2.20
CA ILE A 199 19.13 -0.77 1.33
C ILE A 199 18.92 0.49 2.13
N LYS A 200 19.43 1.60 1.61
CA LYS A 200 19.16 2.95 2.12
C LYS A 200 18.12 3.63 1.25
N GLN A 201 17.45 4.64 1.81
CA GLN A 201 16.58 5.53 1.05
C GLN A 201 17.38 6.25 -0.04
N GLY A 202 16.85 6.30 -1.27
CA GLY A 202 17.45 6.98 -2.42
C GLY A 202 18.28 6.12 -3.34
#